data_dae5a47c4a33b9528d33b534ca1a109d
#
_entry.id   dae5a47c4a33b9528d33b534ca1a109d
#
_cell.length_a   1.000
_cell.length_b   1.000
_cell.length_c   1.000
_cell.angle_alpha   90.00
_cell.angle_beta   90.00
_cell.angle_gamma   90.00
#
_symmetry.space_group_name_H-M   'P 1'
#
loop_
_entity.id
_entity.type
_entity.pdbx_description
1 polymer ?
#
loop_
_entity_poly.entity_id
_entity_poly.type
_entity_poly.pdbx_seq_one_letter_code
_entity_poly.pdbx_strand_id
1 'polypeptide(L)'
;MEVSDSNFDPAIPMAPGDRKRILVIGGGIAGVSLAYELACSHRVTVVEAEAVLGYHATGRSAAMYVANYGNAAIRALTRASRGFLCVPPAGFCETPILRPRETLYIANEAQADALAREEYAALDLLSVEQVLARVPMLRPSAVVAGGLDRDSAEIEVDLLHQCYARAARARGAALSLGARVEAAAWAGASWSVRTSAGIVEADIVVNAAGAWADRIARLFGAAPAGLVPMRRTAVLIDPPAGLDLDTLPMVMTAKEDLYFKPDAGLLMVSPADETPVEPCDVQAEEWDVAVAIDRLQQHCDIDVRHVRHRWAGLRTFAPDRSPVVGHDDALPGFFWFAGQGGYGIQIAPALARLGAMLIDGRAGNADADHALPLIADFPPRRSSDSRG
;
A
#
# COMPACT_ATOMS: atom_id res chain seq x y z
N MET A 1 -7.81 13.39 24.29
CA MET A 1 -6.97 14.31 23.49
C MET A 1 -7.76 14.58 22.23
N GLU A 2 -8.33 15.80 22.13
CA GLU A 2 -9.21 16.18 21.01
C GLU A 2 -8.45 16.07 19.70
N VAL A 3 -8.99 15.26 18.78
CA VAL A 3 -8.52 15.21 17.39
C VAL A 3 -8.94 16.55 16.78
N SER A 4 -7.97 17.44 16.56
CA SER A 4 -8.22 18.67 15.80
C SER A 4 -8.75 18.25 14.42
N ASP A 5 -9.87 18.85 14.03
CA ASP A 5 -10.47 18.71 12.70
C ASP A 5 -9.37 18.89 11.65
N SER A 6 -8.90 17.80 11.08
CA SER A 6 -8.03 17.84 9.91
C SER A 6 -8.91 18.28 8.75
N ASN A 7 -8.79 19.56 8.39
CA ASN A 7 -9.44 20.14 7.21
C ASN A 7 -8.93 19.44 5.96
N PHE A 8 -9.57 18.31 5.59
CA PHE A 8 -9.55 17.81 4.23
C PHE A 8 -10.42 18.75 3.39
N ASP A 9 -9.86 19.92 3.07
CA ASP A 9 -10.56 20.90 2.26
C ASP A 9 -10.73 20.31 0.84
N PRO A 10 -11.96 20.27 0.29
CA PRO A 10 -12.19 19.74 -1.06
C PRO A 10 -11.39 20.56 -2.06
N ALA A 11 -10.74 19.90 -3.01
CA ALA A 11 -9.96 20.55 -4.07
C ALA A 11 -10.76 21.70 -4.69
N ILE A 12 -10.17 22.90 -4.77
CA ILE A 12 -10.81 24.09 -5.36
C ILE A 12 -11.10 23.76 -6.84
N PRO A 13 -12.35 23.87 -7.32
CA PRO A 13 -12.67 23.59 -8.71
C PRO A 13 -11.91 24.52 -9.64
N MET A 14 -11.18 23.96 -10.61
CA MET A 14 -10.51 24.74 -11.67
C MET A 14 -11.51 25.30 -12.69
N ALA A 15 -11.17 26.41 -13.32
CA ALA A 15 -11.95 26.96 -14.42
C ALA A 15 -12.10 25.93 -15.56
N PRO A 16 -13.24 25.90 -16.29
CA PRO A 16 -13.48 24.90 -17.32
C PRO A 16 -12.40 24.82 -18.43
N GLY A 17 -11.66 25.90 -18.68
CA GLY A 17 -10.58 25.96 -19.68
C GLY A 17 -9.26 25.33 -19.21
N ASP A 18 -9.06 25.16 -17.91
CA ASP A 18 -7.81 24.66 -17.33
C ASP A 18 -7.85 23.15 -17.03
N ARG A 19 -8.99 22.50 -17.28
CA ARG A 19 -9.17 21.08 -17.03
C ARG A 19 -8.41 20.23 -18.03
N LYS A 20 -7.38 19.52 -17.56
CA LYS A 20 -6.60 18.57 -18.34
C LYS A 20 -7.33 17.24 -18.47
N ARG A 21 -7.07 16.53 -19.57
CA ARG A 21 -7.43 15.13 -19.75
C ARG A 21 -6.33 14.29 -19.11
N ILE A 22 -6.66 13.53 -18.09
CA ILE A 22 -5.70 12.70 -17.35
C ILE A 22 -6.07 11.24 -17.53
N LEU A 23 -5.14 10.46 -18.06
CA LEU A 23 -5.24 9.00 -18.13
C LEU A 23 -4.46 8.38 -16.96
N VAL A 24 -5.15 7.63 -16.10
CA VAL A 24 -4.51 6.86 -15.03
C VAL A 24 -4.47 5.39 -15.46
N ILE A 25 -3.27 4.80 -15.51
CA ILE A 25 -3.05 3.42 -15.89
C ILE A 25 -2.92 2.56 -14.64
N GLY A 26 -3.91 1.70 -14.39
CA GLY A 26 -4.03 0.81 -13.24
C GLY A 26 -5.16 1.19 -12.30
N GLY A 27 -6.05 0.22 -12.03
CA GLY A 27 -7.23 0.34 -11.15
C GLY A 27 -7.02 -0.22 -9.74
N GLY A 28 -5.77 -0.34 -9.30
CA GLY A 28 -5.43 -0.64 -7.90
C GLY A 28 -5.63 0.57 -7.00
N ILE A 29 -5.32 0.42 -5.70
CA ILE A 29 -5.49 1.49 -4.69
C ILE A 29 -4.79 2.78 -5.11
N ALA A 30 -3.60 2.70 -5.71
CA ALA A 30 -2.85 3.85 -6.21
C ALA A 30 -3.66 4.64 -7.24
N GLY A 31 -4.16 3.97 -8.29
CA GLY A 31 -4.87 4.63 -9.37
C GLY A 31 -6.22 5.19 -8.95
N VAL A 32 -7.03 4.44 -8.19
CA VAL A 32 -8.36 4.90 -7.79
C VAL A 32 -8.32 6.02 -6.75
N SER A 33 -7.34 6.00 -5.82
CA SER A 33 -7.18 7.08 -4.85
C SER A 33 -6.73 8.38 -5.52
N LEU A 34 -5.76 8.30 -6.44
CA LEU A 34 -5.34 9.48 -7.19
C LEU A 34 -6.44 9.99 -8.14
N ALA A 35 -7.18 9.10 -8.78
CA ALA A 35 -8.32 9.47 -9.62
C ALA A 35 -9.40 10.21 -8.80
N TYR A 36 -9.66 9.80 -7.57
CA TYR A 36 -10.58 10.50 -6.67
C TYR A 36 -10.14 11.94 -6.39
N GLU A 37 -8.86 12.17 -6.12
CA GLU A 37 -8.32 13.51 -5.87
C GLU A 37 -8.39 14.40 -7.13
N LEU A 38 -8.02 13.86 -8.29
CA LEU A 38 -7.94 14.60 -9.55
C LEU A 38 -9.29 14.88 -10.19
N ALA A 39 -10.31 14.05 -9.97
CA ALA A 39 -11.60 14.16 -10.67
C ALA A 39 -12.40 15.43 -10.33
N CYS A 40 -12.10 16.12 -9.23
CA CYS A 40 -12.68 17.41 -8.91
C CYS A 40 -12.23 18.51 -9.88
N SER A 41 -10.98 18.45 -10.34
CA SER A 41 -10.32 19.52 -11.11
C SER A 41 -10.11 19.15 -12.58
N HIS A 42 -10.08 17.87 -12.93
CA HIS A 42 -9.69 17.37 -14.25
C HIS A 42 -10.70 16.38 -14.83
N ARG A 43 -10.51 16.03 -16.12
CA ARG A 43 -11.23 14.94 -16.79
C ARG A 43 -10.38 13.68 -16.65
N VAL A 44 -10.76 12.79 -15.75
CA VAL A 44 -9.97 11.59 -15.43
C VAL A 44 -10.56 10.35 -16.08
N THR A 45 -9.72 9.57 -16.73
CA THR A 45 -10.02 8.21 -17.20
C THR A 45 -9.05 7.24 -16.55
N VAL A 46 -9.56 6.25 -15.84
CA VAL A 46 -8.78 5.12 -15.33
C VAL A 46 -8.94 3.95 -16.28
N VAL A 47 -7.84 3.35 -16.72
CA VAL A 47 -7.84 2.10 -17.50
C VAL A 47 -7.22 0.99 -16.66
N GLU A 48 -7.91 -0.15 -16.60
CA GLU A 48 -7.48 -1.35 -15.89
C GLU A 48 -7.42 -2.52 -16.87
N ALA A 49 -6.32 -3.28 -16.83
CA ALA A 49 -6.11 -4.43 -17.73
C ALA A 49 -7.00 -5.62 -17.36
N GLU A 50 -7.33 -5.77 -16.08
CA GLU A 50 -8.16 -6.85 -15.57
C GLU A 50 -9.67 -6.55 -15.72
N ALA A 51 -10.49 -7.60 -15.57
CA ALA A 51 -11.94 -7.49 -15.61
C ALA A 51 -12.54 -6.85 -14.34
N VAL A 52 -11.73 -6.75 -13.27
CA VAL A 52 -12.11 -6.17 -11.97
C VAL A 52 -11.01 -5.25 -11.47
N LEU A 53 -11.41 -4.22 -10.73
CA LEU A 53 -10.47 -3.32 -10.06
C LEU A 53 -9.79 -4.04 -8.87
N GLY A 54 -8.53 -3.69 -8.59
CA GLY A 54 -7.83 -4.16 -7.41
C GLY A 54 -7.43 -5.63 -7.40
N TYR A 55 -7.50 -6.32 -8.55
CA TYR A 55 -7.28 -7.77 -8.68
C TYR A 55 -5.93 -8.25 -8.14
N HIS A 56 -4.86 -7.50 -8.33
CA HIS A 56 -3.51 -7.89 -7.93
C HIS A 56 -3.17 -7.46 -6.48
N ALA A 57 -2.11 -6.68 -6.26
CA ALA A 57 -1.56 -6.36 -4.95
C ALA A 57 -2.60 -5.78 -3.96
N THR A 58 -3.56 -4.99 -4.45
CA THR A 58 -4.61 -4.38 -3.63
C THR A 58 -5.48 -5.44 -2.96
N GLY A 59 -6.05 -6.36 -3.72
CA GLY A 59 -6.94 -7.42 -3.22
C GLY A 59 -6.21 -8.55 -2.48
N ARG A 60 -4.87 -8.49 -2.38
CA ARG A 60 -4.04 -9.53 -1.76
C ARG A 60 -3.28 -9.01 -0.53
N SER A 61 -3.72 -7.87 0.02
CA SER A 61 -3.05 -7.19 1.12
C SER A 61 -3.34 -7.87 2.47
N ALA A 62 -2.35 -7.81 3.39
CA ALA A 62 -2.55 -8.18 4.79
C ALA A 62 -3.32 -7.12 5.59
N ALA A 63 -3.52 -5.93 5.01
CA ALA A 63 -4.49 -4.93 5.44
C ALA A 63 -4.29 -4.33 6.84
N MET A 64 -3.07 -3.95 7.20
CA MET A 64 -2.80 -3.27 8.47
C MET A 64 -2.44 -1.80 8.26
N TYR A 65 -2.89 -0.97 9.20
CA TYR A 65 -2.37 0.37 9.47
C TYR A 65 -1.36 0.25 10.61
N VAL A 66 -0.08 0.52 10.34
CA VAL A 66 0.99 0.48 11.33
C VAL A 66 1.86 1.72 11.16
N ALA A 67 1.73 2.71 12.06
CA ALA A 67 2.36 4.02 11.92
C ALA A 67 3.89 3.99 11.93
N ASN A 68 4.47 2.98 12.55
CA ASN A 68 5.91 2.82 12.72
C ASN A 68 6.56 1.89 11.66
N TYR A 69 5.78 1.37 10.71
CA TYR A 69 6.27 0.45 9.70
C TYR A 69 6.85 1.18 8.48
N GLY A 70 8.02 0.72 8.02
CA GLY A 70 8.72 1.27 6.86
C GLY A 70 9.70 2.39 7.19
N ASN A 71 10.28 3.01 6.17
CA ASN A 71 11.24 4.11 6.30
C ASN A 71 10.56 5.43 6.76
N ALA A 72 11.34 6.47 7.04
CA ALA A 72 10.84 7.74 7.57
C ALA A 72 9.76 8.39 6.68
N ALA A 73 9.94 8.34 5.35
CA ALA A 73 8.98 8.91 4.40
C ALA A 73 7.65 8.13 4.41
N ILE A 74 7.71 6.79 4.46
CA ILE A 74 6.51 5.94 4.59
C ILE A 74 5.79 6.21 5.91
N ARG A 75 6.52 6.29 7.03
CA ARG A 75 5.92 6.61 8.33
C ARG A 75 5.24 7.98 8.35
N ALA A 76 5.83 8.99 7.70
CA ALA A 76 5.23 10.30 7.57
C ALA A 76 3.92 10.26 6.75
N LEU A 77 3.91 9.60 5.58
CA LEU A 77 2.71 9.41 4.77
C LEU A 77 1.61 8.62 5.51
N THR A 78 2.01 7.58 6.27
CA THR A 78 1.07 6.78 7.08
C THR A 78 0.38 7.65 8.13
N ARG A 79 1.16 8.45 8.88
CA ARG A 79 0.59 9.38 9.87
C ARG A 79 -0.31 10.43 9.23
N ALA A 80 0.11 11.00 8.09
CA ALA A 80 -0.69 11.97 7.33
C ALA A 80 -2.02 11.37 6.81
N SER A 81 -2.05 10.05 6.55
CA SER A 81 -3.24 9.33 6.10
C SER A 81 -4.24 9.02 7.21
N ARG A 82 -3.81 9.05 8.51
CA ARG A 82 -4.63 8.61 9.65
C ARG A 82 -5.97 9.33 9.73
N GLY A 83 -5.97 10.66 9.60
CA GLY A 83 -7.18 11.46 9.69
C GLY A 83 -8.26 11.02 8.72
N PHE A 84 -7.87 10.82 7.45
CA PHE A 84 -8.78 10.33 6.41
C PHE A 84 -9.29 8.91 6.70
N LEU A 85 -8.41 8.01 7.13
CA LEU A 85 -8.78 6.63 7.40
C LEU A 85 -9.68 6.48 8.62
N CYS A 86 -9.50 7.32 9.65
CA CYS A 86 -10.33 7.33 10.86
C CYS A 86 -11.69 8.01 10.62
N VAL A 87 -11.67 9.16 9.93
CA VAL A 87 -12.86 10.00 9.69
C VAL A 87 -12.85 10.44 8.23
N PRO A 88 -13.29 9.55 7.31
CA PRO A 88 -13.36 9.91 5.90
C PRO A 88 -14.36 11.04 5.65
N PRO A 89 -14.20 11.82 4.57
CA PRO A 89 -15.15 12.88 4.21
C PRO A 89 -16.59 12.39 4.11
N ALA A 90 -17.55 13.25 4.43
CA ALA A 90 -18.96 12.92 4.37
C ALA A 90 -19.36 12.36 2.98
N GLY A 91 -20.07 11.24 2.95
CA GLY A 91 -20.49 10.55 1.73
C GLY A 91 -19.41 9.70 1.06
N PHE A 92 -18.16 9.67 1.59
CA PHE A 92 -17.12 8.79 1.07
C PHE A 92 -17.34 7.34 1.46
N CYS A 93 -17.59 7.08 2.74
CA CYS A 93 -17.79 5.74 3.30
C CYS A 93 -18.80 5.81 4.47
N GLU A 94 -19.74 4.87 4.54
CA GLU A 94 -20.77 4.82 5.58
C GLU A 94 -20.35 3.97 6.79
N THR A 95 -19.38 3.08 6.59
CA THR A 95 -18.86 2.17 7.61
C THR A 95 -17.41 2.49 7.94
N PRO A 96 -16.94 2.20 9.16
CA PRO A 96 -15.55 2.43 9.54
C PRO A 96 -14.57 1.69 8.61
N ILE A 97 -13.54 2.39 8.16
CA ILE A 97 -12.46 1.84 7.34
C ILE A 97 -11.42 1.14 8.23
N LEU A 98 -11.19 1.67 9.43
CA LEU A 98 -10.27 1.08 10.41
C LEU A 98 -11.03 0.31 11.47
N ARG A 99 -10.51 -0.88 11.81
CA ARG A 99 -10.91 -1.64 12.99
C ARG A 99 -9.72 -1.73 13.94
N PRO A 100 -9.85 -1.40 15.22
CA PRO A 100 -8.77 -1.53 16.19
C PRO A 100 -8.19 -2.95 16.19
N ARG A 101 -6.89 -3.07 15.99
CA ARG A 101 -6.12 -4.29 16.08
C ARG A 101 -4.70 -3.93 16.46
N GLU A 102 -4.32 -4.21 17.71
CA GLU A 102 -2.96 -3.99 18.18
C GLU A 102 -1.96 -4.82 17.36
N THR A 103 -0.72 -4.34 17.23
CA THR A 103 0.39 -5.13 16.67
C THR A 103 1.38 -5.42 17.78
N LEU A 104 1.63 -6.69 18.03
CA LEU A 104 2.61 -7.18 18.99
C LEU A 104 3.88 -7.62 18.26
N TYR A 105 4.95 -6.91 18.49
CA TYR A 105 6.29 -7.33 18.06
C TYR A 105 6.88 -8.26 19.11
N ILE A 106 7.39 -9.41 18.68
CA ILE A 106 8.06 -10.39 19.55
C ILE A 106 9.50 -10.59 19.12
N ALA A 107 10.38 -10.82 20.09
CA ALA A 107 11.77 -11.14 19.84
C ALA A 107 12.18 -12.37 20.65
N ASN A 108 12.89 -13.29 20.00
CA ASN A 108 13.69 -14.30 20.68
C ASN A 108 15.09 -13.72 21.03
N GLU A 109 15.95 -14.52 21.65
CA GLU A 109 17.29 -14.08 22.07
C GLU A 109 18.13 -13.52 20.91
N ALA A 110 18.05 -14.12 19.72
CA ALA A 110 18.76 -13.66 18.53
C ALA A 110 18.17 -12.40 17.87
N GLN A 111 16.98 -11.96 18.33
CA GLN A 111 16.23 -10.84 17.77
C GLN A 111 16.06 -9.67 18.77
N ALA A 112 16.46 -9.86 20.05
CA ALA A 112 16.22 -8.88 21.12
C ALA A 112 16.73 -7.46 20.77
N ASP A 113 17.93 -7.38 20.20
CA ASP A 113 18.52 -6.10 19.77
C ASP A 113 17.73 -5.40 18.66
N ALA A 114 16.91 -6.14 17.90
CA ALA A 114 16.10 -5.54 16.86
C ALA A 114 15.00 -4.65 17.44
N LEU A 115 14.45 -4.95 18.61
CA LEU A 115 13.45 -4.12 19.30
C LEU A 115 14.05 -2.82 19.89
N ALA A 116 15.35 -2.71 20.00
CA ALA A 116 16.03 -1.49 20.45
C ALA A 116 16.19 -0.43 19.34
N ARG A 117 15.78 -0.71 18.12
CA ARG A 117 15.86 0.24 17.00
C ARG A 117 14.93 1.42 17.21
N GLU A 118 15.30 2.58 16.63
CA GLU A 118 14.53 3.83 16.72
C GLU A 118 13.07 3.68 16.26
N GLU A 119 12.82 2.87 15.25
CA GLU A 119 11.47 2.61 14.72
C GLU A 119 10.52 1.98 15.74
N TYR A 120 11.05 1.29 16.76
CA TYR A 120 10.28 0.65 17.83
C TYR A 120 10.28 1.45 19.14
N ALA A 121 10.89 2.63 19.17
CA ALA A 121 10.99 3.46 20.39
C ALA A 121 9.62 3.90 20.96
N ALA A 122 8.58 3.91 20.13
CA ALA A 122 7.21 4.27 20.52
C ALA A 122 6.36 3.08 21.00
N LEU A 123 6.90 1.86 21.03
CA LEU A 123 6.16 0.68 21.49
C LEU A 123 6.09 0.61 23.01
N ASP A 124 4.96 0.13 23.52
CA ASP A 124 4.85 -0.24 24.93
C ASP A 124 5.61 -1.56 25.14
N LEU A 125 6.72 -1.51 25.88
CA LEU A 125 7.48 -2.70 26.22
C LEU A 125 6.68 -3.62 27.16
N LEU A 126 6.64 -4.90 26.85
CA LEU A 126 5.92 -5.90 27.61
C LEU A 126 6.87 -6.95 28.22
N SER A 127 6.57 -7.42 29.43
CA SER A 127 7.25 -8.60 29.98
C SER A 127 6.84 -9.86 29.21
N VAL A 128 7.65 -10.92 29.29
CA VAL A 128 7.35 -12.20 28.67
C VAL A 128 5.99 -12.75 29.11
N GLU A 129 5.64 -12.61 30.42
CA GLU A 129 4.34 -13.03 30.93
C GLU A 129 3.19 -12.24 30.29
N GLN A 130 3.37 -10.93 30.09
CA GLN A 130 2.35 -10.08 29.44
C GLN A 130 2.18 -10.44 27.95
N VAL A 131 3.26 -10.80 27.25
CA VAL A 131 3.21 -11.29 25.87
C VAL A 131 2.46 -12.61 25.79
N LEU A 132 2.83 -13.59 26.63
CA LEU A 132 2.22 -14.91 26.64
C LEU A 132 0.74 -14.87 27.08
N ALA A 133 0.37 -13.94 27.96
CA ALA A 133 -1.04 -13.74 28.33
C ALA A 133 -1.89 -13.21 27.16
N ARG A 134 -1.32 -12.40 26.25
CA ARG A 134 -2.02 -11.89 25.06
C ARG A 134 -2.08 -12.90 23.92
N VAL A 135 -1.04 -13.72 23.79
CA VAL A 135 -0.92 -14.71 22.71
C VAL A 135 -0.56 -16.07 23.34
N PRO A 136 -1.55 -16.77 23.93
CA PRO A 136 -1.29 -17.99 24.69
C PRO A 136 -0.69 -19.15 23.89
N MET A 137 -0.79 -19.10 22.57
CA MET A 137 -0.18 -20.10 21.68
C MET A 137 1.32 -19.92 21.47
N LEU A 138 1.94 -18.81 21.92
CA LEU A 138 3.39 -18.62 21.79
C LEU A 138 4.14 -19.57 22.73
N ARG A 139 5.23 -20.14 22.23
CA ARG A 139 6.16 -20.93 23.04
C ARG A 139 6.95 -19.99 23.96
N PRO A 140 7.02 -20.25 25.28
CA PRO A 140 7.82 -19.41 26.18
C PRO A 140 9.30 -19.27 25.76
N SER A 141 9.86 -20.30 25.14
CA SER A 141 11.24 -20.30 24.62
C SER A 141 11.44 -19.41 23.38
N ALA A 142 10.36 -19.03 22.71
CA ALA A 142 10.42 -18.18 21.50
C ALA A 142 10.34 -16.67 21.79
N VAL A 143 10.19 -16.28 23.08
CA VAL A 143 9.96 -14.88 23.46
C VAL A 143 10.88 -14.52 24.63
N VAL A 144 11.74 -13.52 24.42
CA VAL A 144 12.53 -12.90 25.50
C VAL A 144 12.17 -11.43 25.69
N ALA A 145 11.54 -10.81 24.70
CA ALA A 145 11.07 -9.43 24.75
C ALA A 145 9.85 -9.24 23.83
N GLY A 146 9.02 -8.25 24.16
CA GLY A 146 7.89 -7.85 23.33
C GLY A 146 7.66 -6.35 23.36
N GLY A 147 7.11 -5.81 22.27
CA GLY A 147 6.69 -4.42 22.14
C GLY A 147 5.30 -4.34 21.51
N LEU A 148 4.40 -3.55 22.08
CA LEU A 148 3.03 -3.42 21.64
C LEU A 148 2.78 -2.06 20.98
N ASP A 149 2.32 -2.07 19.74
CA ASP A 149 1.77 -0.91 19.04
C ASP A 149 0.25 -0.90 19.23
N ARG A 150 -0.25 -0.03 20.10
CA ARG A 150 -1.69 0.11 20.39
C ARG A 150 -2.45 0.93 19.36
N ASP A 151 -1.73 1.73 18.58
CA ASP A 151 -2.32 2.63 17.59
C ASP A 151 -2.52 1.98 16.23
N SER A 152 -2.10 0.74 16.07
CA SER A 152 -2.29 -0.03 14.85
C SER A 152 -3.75 -0.50 14.70
N ALA A 153 -4.15 -0.76 13.45
CA ALA A 153 -5.51 -1.15 13.12
C ALA A 153 -5.54 -2.03 11.86
N GLU A 154 -6.57 -2.83 11.72
CA GLU A 154 -6.92 -3.44 10.43
C GLU A 154 -7.57 -2.41 9.52
N ILE A 155 -7.26 -2.48 8.22
CA ILE A 155 -7.90 -1.66 7.19
C ILE A 155 -8.86 -2.54 6.40
N GLU A 156 -10.12 -2.13 6.28
CA GLU A 156 -11.09 -2.75 5.38
C GLU A 156 -10.73 -2.39 3.92
N VAL A 157 -9.80 -3.16 3.32
CA VAL A 157 -9.18 -2.82 2.03
C VAL A 157 -10.19 -2.77 0.90
N ASP A 158 -11.05 -3.78 0.79
CA ASP A 158 -12.07 -3.81 -0.27
C ASP A 158 -13.02 -2.62 -0.12
N LEU A 159 -13.49 -2.35 1.10
CA LEU A 159 -14.33 -1.20 1.39
C LEU A 159 -13.64 0.12 0.99
N LEU A 160 -12.41 0.36 1.43
CA LEU A 160 -11.65 1.56 1.11
C LEU A 160 -11.49 1.72 -0.40
N HIS A 161 -11.09 0.65 -1.08
CA HIS A 161 -10.88 0.65 -2.52
C HIS A 161 -12.16 0.91 -3.30
N GLN A 162 -13.27 0.26 -2.94
CA GLN A 162 -14.58 0.47 -3.54
C GLN A 162 -15.11 1.88 -3.28
N CYS A 163 -14.88 2.43 -2.07
CA CYS A 163 -15.24 3.82 -1.74
C CYS A 163 -14.49 4.81 -2.63
N TYR A 164 -13.18 4.63 -2.83
CA TYR A 164 -12.41 5.46 -3.76
C TYR A 164 -12.94 5.36 -5.20
N ALA A 165 -13.16 4.15 -5.71
CA ALA A 165 -13.65 3.95 -7.08
C ALA A 165 -15.04 4.56 -7.28
N ARG A 166 -15.97 4.39 -6.31
CA ARG A 166 -17.30 4.99 -6.33
C ARG A 166 -17.25 6.52 -6.25
N ALA A 167 -16.46 7.06 -5.33
CA ALA A 167 -16.33 8.49 -5.15
C ALA A 167 -15.64 9.18 -6.34
N ALA A 168 -14.64 8.53 -6.97
CA ALA A 168 -14.03 9.02 -8.21
C ALA A 168 -15.07 9.11 -9.34
N ARG A 169 -15.90 8.06 -9.52
CA ARG A 169 -17.00 8.08 -10.51
C ARG A 169 -18.03 9.19 -10.20
N ALA A 170 -18.41 9.36 -8.94
CA ALA A 170 -19.34 10.42 -8.53
C ALA A 170 -18.80 11.82 -8.84
N ARG A 171 -17.47 11.99 -8.85
CA ARG A 171 -16.75 13.21 -9.26
C ARG A 171 -16.53 13.31 -10.78
N GLY A 172 -17.02 12.35 -11.57
CA GLY A 172 -16.96 12.37 -13.04
C GLY A 172 -15.80 11.59 -13.66
N ALA A 173 -15.03 10.81 -12.90
CA ALA A 173 -14.01 9.94 -13.47
C ALA A 173 -14.65 8.77 -14.24
N ALA A 174 -14.13 8.47 -15.44
CA ALA A 174 -14.44 7.26 -16.19
C ALA A 174 -13.51 6.12 -15.77
N LEU A 175 -14.05 4.91 -15.57
CA LEU A 175 -13.29 3.71 -15.27
C LEU A 175 -13.58 2.66 -16.33
N SER A 176 -12.53 2.24 -17.07
CA SER A 176 -12.58 1.25 -18.14
C SER A 176 -11.84 -0.01 -17.74
N LEU A 177 -12.55 -1.13 -17.63
CA LEU A 177 -12.02 -2.44 -17.27
C LEU A 177 -11.71 -3.26 -18.54
N GLY A 178 -10.81 -4.24 -18.44
CA GLY A 178 -10.35 -5.01 -19.60
C GLY A 178 -9.60 -4.15 -20.62
N ALA A 179 -9.17 -2.95 -20.25
CA ALA A 179 -8.55 -1.95 -21.12
C ALA A 179 -7.03 -1.93 -20.96
N ARG A 180 -6.37 -2.97 -21.44
CA ARG A 180 -4.90 -3.11 -21.38
C ARG A 180 -4.22 -2.10 -22.31
N VAL A 181 -3.26 -1.34 -21.78
CA VAL A 181 -2.42 -0.45 -22.61
C VAL A 181 -1.48 -1.27 -23.48
N GLU A 182 -1.48 -0.99 -24.78
CA GLU A 182 -0.71 -1.72 -25.79
C GLU A 182 0.36 -0.87 -26.48
N ALA A 183 0.09 0.42 -26.67
CA ALA A 183 1.01 1.37 -27.29
C ALA A 183 0.66 2.79 -26.91
N ALA A 184 1.63 3.69 -27.01
CA ALA A 184 1.45 5.12 -26.80
C ALA A 184 2.28 5.91 -27.81
N ALA A 185 1.77 7.07 -28.20
CA ALA A 185 2.47 8.02 -29.04
C ALA A 185 2.23 9.45 -28.56
N TRP A 186 3.31 10.25 -28.50
CA TRP A 186 3.20 11.68 -28.23
C TRP A 186 2.86 12.43 -29.51
N ALA A 187 1.74 13.14 -29.53
CA ALA A 187 1.28 13.90 -30.69
C ALA A 187 1.64 15.41 -30.61
N GLY A 188 2.75 15.73 -29.97
CA GLY A 188 3.26 17.11 -29.84
C GLY A 188 2.64 17.92 -28.68
N ALA A 189 1.39 17.68 -28.31
CA ALA A 189 0.69 18.37 -27.22
C ALA A 189 -0.04 17.42 -26.26
N SER A 190 -0.29 16.20 -26.69
CA SER A 190 -0.99 15.17 -25.91
C SER A 190 -0.52 13.77 -26.28
N TRP A 191 -0.82 12.81 -25.41
CA TRP A 191 -0.63 11.40 -25.65
C TRP A 191 -1.85 10.79 -26.35
N SER A 192 -1.60 9.97 -27.36
CA SER A 192 -2.57 9.04 -27.93
C SER A 192 -2.22 7.64 -27.46
N VAL A 193 -3.05 7.07 -26.59
CA VAL A 193 -2.80 5.78 -25.93
C VAL A 193 -3.77 4.74 -26.47
N ARG A 194 -3.21 3.73 -27.13
CA ARG A 194 -3.98 2.58 -27.61
C ARG A 194 -4.12 1.56 -26.48
N THR A 195 -5.37 1.20 -26.19
CA THR A 195 -5.72 0.10 -25.30
C THR A 195 -6.50 -0.99 -26.05
N SER A 196 -6.65 -2.16 -25.44
CA SER A 196 -7.50 -3.23 -25.98
C SER A 196 -8.99 -2.83 -26.11
N ALA A 197 -9.41 -1.74 -25.44
CA ALA A 197 -10.78 -1.21 -25.48
C ALA A 197 -10.94 0.02 -26.39
N GLY A 198 -9.86 0.49 -27.03
CA GLY A 198 -9.88 1.66 -27.92
C GLY A 198 -8.74 2.65 -27.62
N ILE A 199 -8.82 3.82 -28.25
CA ILE A 199 -7.81 4.88 -28.09
C ILE A 199 -8.29 5.90 -27.07
N VAL A 200 -7.37 6.33 -26.18
CA VAL A 200 -7.61 7.38 -25.19
C VAL A 200 -6.60 8.51 -25.42
N GLU A 201 -7.11 9.73 -25.56
CA GLU A 201 -6.28 10.93 -25.66
C GLU A 201 -6.13 11.57 -24.29
N ALA A 202 -4.89 11.90 -23.90
CA ALA A 202 -4.57 12.46 -22.60
C ALA A 202 -3.48 13.53 -22.67
N ASP A 203 -3.66 14.61 -21.89
CA ASP A 203 -2.65 15.67 -21.74
C ASP A 203 -1.58 15.23 -20.71
N ILE A 204 -2.01 14.40 -19.72
CA ILE A 204 -1.12 13.75 -18.75
C ILE A 204 -1.50 12.26 -18.65
N VAL A 205 -0.48 11.42 -18.66
CA VAL A 205 -0.58 9.99 -18.37
C VAL A 205 0.05 9.70 -17.01
N VAL A 206 -0.71 9.10 -16.11
CA VAL A 206 -0.24 8.66 -14.81
C VAL A 206 0.01 7.16 -14.85
N ASN A 207 1.23 6.77 -14.58
CA ASN A 207 1.63 5.38 -14.47
C ASN A 207 1.45 4.86 -13.04
N ALA A 208 0.25 4.33 -12.75
CA ALA A 208 -0.12 3.70 -11.49
C ALA A 208 -0.23 2.17 -11.61
N ALA A 209 0.54 1.56 -12.54
CA ALA A 209 0.43 0.16 -12.94
C ALA A 209 1.13 -0.84 -11.98
N GLY A 210 1.44 -0.43 -10.73
CA GLY A 210 1.98 -1.31 -9.69
C GLY A 210 3.21 -2.09 -10.17
N ALA A 211 3.15 -3.41 -10.17
CA ALA A 211 4.24 -4.28 -10.60
C ALA A 211 4.62 -4.10 -12.09
N TRP A 212 3.69 -3.66 -12.92
CA TRP A 212 3.93 -3.46 -14.36
C TRP A 212 4.43 -2.05 -14.69
N ALA A 213 4.68 -1.19 -13.71
CA ALA A 213 4.97 0.22 -13.96
C ALA A 213 6.21 0.43 -14.86
N ASP A 214 7.30 -0.30 -14.68
CA ASP A 214 8.48 -0.20 -15.55
C ASP A 214 8.21 -0.76 -16.97
N ARG A 215 7.30 -1.73 -17.12
CA ARG A 215 6.87 -2.21 -18.45
C ARG A 215 6.03 -1.17 -19.17
N ILE A 216 5.10 -0.53 -18.45
CA ILE A 216 4.30 0.58 -18.99
C ILE A 216 5.21 1.75 -19.38
N ALA A 217 6.15 2.13 -18.53
CA ALA A 217 7.09 3.22 -18.82
C ALA A 217 7.81 3.02 -20.17
N ARG A 218 8.28 1.81 -20.46
CA ARG A 218 8.92 1.48 -21.75
C ARG A 218 7.99 1.67 -22.96
N LEU A 219 6.69 1.41 -22.83
CA LEU A 219 5.72 1.66 -23.91
C LEU A 219 5.59 3.16 -24.26
N PHE A 220 5.86 4.02 -23.29
CA PHE A 220 5.86 5.48 -23.47
C PHE A 220 7.22 6.06 -23.84
N GLY A 221 8.28 5.24 -23.84
CA GLY A 221 9.65 5.68 -24.08
C GLY A 221 10.35 6.25 -22.83
N ALA A 222 9.74 6.12 -21.65
CA ALA A 222 10.39 6.50 -20.39
C ALA A 222 11.44 5.46 -19.97
N ALA A 223 12.52 5.94 -19.36
CA ALA A 223 13.49 5.06 -18.73
C ALA A 223 12.84 4.37 -17.49
N PRO A 224 13.10 3.07 -17.26
CA PRO A 224 12.62 2.39 -16.07
C PRO A 224 13.10 3.07 -14.77
N ALA A 225 12.24 3.09 -13.76
CA ALA A 225 12.59 3.60 -12.43
C ALA A 225 13.34 2.57 -11.56
N GLY A 226 13.59 1.36 -12.08
CA GLY A 226 14.25 0.28 -11.37
C GLY A 226 13.33 -0.41 -10.35
N LEU A 227 12.04 -0.43 -10.64
CA LEU A 227 11.05 -1.04 -9.77
C LEU A 227 11.15 -2.57 -9.80
N VAL A 228 11.27 -3.18 -8.62
CA VAL A 228 11.36 -4.62 -8.47
C VAL A 228 10.13 -5.16 -7.75
N PRO A 229 9.28 -5.95 -8.44
CA PRO A 229 8.18 -6.67 -7.80
C PRO A 229 8.75 -7.81 -6.94
N MET A 230 8.32 -7.85 -5.67
CA MET A 230 8.68 -8.87 -4.69
C MET A 230 7.45 -9.70 -4.35
N ARG A 231 7.54 -11.04 -4.50
CA ARG A 231 6.47 -11.94 -4.04
C ARG A 231 6.35 -11.86 -2.53
N ARG A 232 5.11 -11.82 -2.05
CA ARG A 232 4.73 -11.92 -0.64
C ARG A 232 3.62 -12.94 -0.51
N THR A 233 3.92 -14.04 0.18
CA THR A 233 3.02 -15.17 0.38
C THR A 233 2.23 -15.03 1.68
N ALA A 234 0.98 -15.46 1.66
CA ALA A 234 0.14 -15.61 2.83
C ALA A 234 -0.66 -16.91 2.75
N VAL A 235 -0.93 -17.51 3.91
CA VAL A 235 -1.74 -18.72 4.05
C VAL A 235 -2.79 -18.52 5.12
N LEU A 236 -3.94 -19.19 4.99
CA LEU A 236 -4.95 -19.31 6.04
C LEU A 236 -4.93 -20.74 6.61
N ILE A 237 -4.90 -20.81 7.92
CA ILE A 237 -4.93 -22.07 8.68
C ILE A 237 -6.02 -22.04 9.74
N ASP A 238 -6.41 -23.21 10.25
CA ASP A 238 -7.30 -23.28 11.40
C ASP A 238 -6.58 -22.78 12.66
N PRO A 239 -7.20 -21.92 13.47
CA PRO A 239 -6.64 -21.53 14.75
C PRO A 239 -6.66 -22.71 15.75
N PRO A 240 -5.79 -22.68 16.78
CA PRO A 240 -5.91 -23.61 17.90
C PRO A 240 -7.29 -23.56 18.56
N ALA A 241 -7.78 -24.69 19.00
CA ALA A 241 -9.07 -24.75 19.68
C ALA A 241 -9.10 -23.88 20.95
N GLY A 242 -10.11 -23.04 21.07
CA GLY A 242 -10.28 -22.13 22.21
C GLY A 242 -9.47 -20.84 22.16
N LEU A 243 -8.73 -20.59 21.08
CA LEU A 243 -8.06 -19.29 20.89
C LEU A 243 -9.11 -18.22 20.58
N ASP A 244 -9.10 -17.14 21.36
CA ASP A 244 -9.93 -15.97 21.12
C ASP A 244 -9.31 -15.11 20.01
N LEU A 245 -9.91 -15.13 18.82
CA LEU A 245 -9.45 -14.37 17.66
C LEU A 245 -9.82 -12.87 17.72
N ASP A 246 -10.82 -12.51 18.50
CA ASP A 246 -11.29 -11.11 18.57
C ASP A 246 -10.27 -10.25 19.32
N THR A 247 -9.66 -10.80 20.34
CA THR A 247 -8.64 -10.10 21.16
C THR A 247 -7.20 -10.37 20.73
N LEU A 248 -6.97 -11.36 19.84
CA LEU A 248 -5.63 -11.69 19.36
C LEU A 248 -5.05 -10.53 18.55
N PRO A 249 -3.88 -9.95 18.93
CA PRO A 249 -3.22 -8.94 18.12
C PRO A 249 -2.68 -9.52 16.81
N MET A 250 -2.32 -8.68 15.85
CA MET A 250 -1.33 -9.05 14.86
C MET A 250 -0.01 -9.29 15.58
N VAL A 251 0.64 -10.42 15.31
CA VAL A 251 1.96 -10.74 15.85
C VAL A 251 2.98 -10.69 14.72
N MET A 252 4.09 -10.00 14.96
CA MET A 252 5.21 -9.89 14.05
C MET A 252 6.52 -10.13 14.80
N THR A 253 7.45 -10.88 14.21
CA THR A 253 8.81 -10.98 14.76
C THR A 253 9.56 -9.66 14.58
N ALA A 254 10.47 -9.32 15.50
CA ALA A 254 11.26 -8.09 15.43
C ALA A 254 12.19 -8.01 14.20
N LYS A 255 12.46 -9.12 13.53
CA LYS A 255 13.16 -9.19 12.25
C LYS A 255 12.23 -9.11 11.03
N GLU A 256 10.91 -9.04 11.27
CA GLU A 256 9.88 -8.99 10.23
C GLU A 256 9.94 -10.20 9.26
N ASP A 257 10.38 -11.37 9.75
CA ASP A 257 10.49 -12.60 8.97
C ASP A 257 9.32 -13.58 9.18
N LEU A 258 8.39 -13.25 10.06
CA LEU A 258 7.10 -13.93 10.28
C LEU A 258 6.09 -12.91 10.78
N TYR A 259 4.86 -12.98 10.27
CA TYR A 259 3.73 -12.36 10.93
C TYR A 259 2.47 -13.24 10.79
N PHE A 260 1.59 -13.13 11.77
CA PHE A 260 0.28 -13.76 11.73
C PHE A 260 -0.77 -12.89 12.42
N LYS A 261 -2.02 -13.05 11.99
CA LYS A 261 -3.16 -12.33 12.57
C LYS A 261 -4.46 -13.11 12.34
N PRO A 262 -5.54 -12.81 13.08
CA PRO A 262 -6.87 -13.28 12.71
C PRO A 262 -7.29 -12.77 11.34
N ASP A 263 -7.98 -13.61 10.58
CA ASP A 263 -8.57 -13.23 9.30
C ASP A 263 -9.77 -14.14 8.99
N ALA A 264 -10.98 -13.56 8.91
CA ALA A 264 -12.22 -14.25 8.58
C ALA A 264 -12.48 -15.55 9.40
N GLY A 265 -12.18 -15.54 10.70
CA GLY A 265 -12.34 -16.69 11.59
C GLY A 265 -11.23 -17.75 11.50
N LEU A 266 -10.21 -17.48 10.69
CA LEU A 266 -8.99 -18.28 10.53
C LEU A 266 -7.77 -17.50 11.04
N LEU A 267 -6.60 -18.11 10.96
CA LEU A 267 -5.33 -17.46 11.23
C LEU A 267 -4.59 -17.28 9.91
N MET A 268 -4.36 -16.02 9.52
CA MET A 268 -3.49 -15.67 8.40
C MET A 268 -2.04 -15.70 8.87
N VAL A 269 -1.18 -16.35 8.12
CA VAL A 269 0.27 -16.47 8.39
C VAL A 269 1.06 -16.12 7.13
N SER A 270 2.15 -15.39 7.28
CA SER A 270 3.07 -15.07 6.19
C SER A 270 4.52 -15.25 6.63
N PRO A 271 5.35 -15.87 5.79
CA PRO A 271 6.79 -15.99 6.04
C PRO A 271 7.53 -14.68 5.77
N ALA A 272 6.80 -13.61 5.45
CA ALA A 272 7.33 -12.30 5.07
C ALA A 272 8.38 -12.36 3.94
N ASP A 273 8.19 -13.29 2.99
CA ASP A 273 9.06 -13.47 1.83
C ASP A 273 9.15 -12.22 0.96
N GLU A 274 10.32 -11.96 0.39
CA GLU A 274 10.60 -10.90 -0.58
C GLU A 274 11.42 -11.46 -1.74
N THR A 275 10.85 -12.41 -2.47
CA THR A 275 11.49 -13.02 -3.64
C THR A 275 11.22 -12.16 -4.87
N PRO A 276 12.27 -11.62 -5.54
CA PRO A 276 12.10 -10.86 -6.78
C PRO A 276 11.47 -11.75 -7.86
N VAL A 277 10.47 -11.23 -8.55
CA VAL A 277 9.81 -11.94 -9.66
C VAL A 277 9.44 -10.95 -10.77
N GLU A 278 9.30 -11.46 -11.98
CA GLU A 278 8.72 -10.68 -13.08
C GLU A 278 7.23 -10.37 -12.80
N PRO A 279 6.72 -9.22 -13.27
CA PRO A 279 5.30 -8.90 -13.15
C PRO A 279 4.42 -9.98 -13.76
N CYS A 280 3.57 -10.60 -12.95
CA CYS A 280 2.67 -11.69 -13.35
C CYS A 280 1.47 -11.77 -12.40
N ASP A 281 0.52 -12.63 -12.71
CA ASP A 281 -0.48 -13.09 -11.74
C ASP A 281 0.18 -14.11 -10.80
N VAL A 282 0.86 -13.59 -9.77
CA VAL A 282 1.72 -14.36 -8.89
C VAL A 282 0.92 -15.34 -8.03
N GLN A 283 1.46 -16.54 -7.85
CA GLN A 283 0.91 -17.58 -6.98
C GLN A 283 1.87 -17.86 -5.82
N ALA A 284 1.34 -18.36 -4.71
CA ALA A 284 2.13 -18.84 -3.59
C ALA A 284 2.90 -20.11 -3.99
N GLU A 285 4.20 -20.14 -3.72
CA GLU A 285 5.01 -21.33 -3.95
C GLU A 285 4.99 -22.27 -2.74
N GLU A 286 5.07 -23.57 -2.98
CA GLU A 286 5.06 -24.61 -1.93
C GLU A 286 6.16 -24.39 -0.90
N TRP A 287 7.32 -23.91 -1.34
CA TRP A 287 8.43 -23.60 -0.44
C TRP A 287 8.09 -22.50 0.56
N ASP A 288 7.50 -21.38 0.08
CA ASP A 288 7.13 -20.27 0.94
C ASP A 288 5.99 -20.63 1.90
N VAL A 289 5.06 -21.48 1.44
CA VAL A 289 4.00 -22.05 2.29
C VAL A 289 4.62 -22.89 3.41
N ALA A 290 5.57 -23.78 3.07
CA ALA A 290 6.26 -24.61 4.05
C ALA A 290 7.06 -23.76 5.06
N VAL A 291 7.75 -22.72 4.60
CA VAL A 291 8.50 -21.79 5.46
C VAL A 291 7.55 -21.04 6.40
N ALA A 292 6.36 -20.61 5.93
CA ALA A 292 5.37 -19.95 6.79
C ALA A 292 4.94 -20.85 7.95
N ILE A 293 4.63 -22.11 7.67
CA ILE A 293 4.21 -23.08 8.67
C ILE A 293 5.36 -23.43 9.62
N ASP A 294 6.54 -23.69 9.10
CA ASP A 294 7.73 -24.00 9.89
C ASP A 294 8.05 -22.86 10.89
N ARG A 295 8.10 -21.60 10.40
CA ARG A 295 8.35 -20.44 11.26
C ARG A 295 7.26 -20.26 12.32
N LEU A 296 5.99 -20.44 11.94
CA LEU A 296 4.90 -20.37 12.91
C LEU A 296 5.06 -21.43 14.01
N GLN A 297 5.35 -22.68 13.66
CA GLN A 297 5.54 -23.78 14.60
C GLN A 297 6.80 -23.66 15.48
N GLN A 298 7.82 -22.94 15.00
CA GLN A 298 8.97 -22.57 15.82
C GLN A 298 8.59 -21.58 16.94
N HIS A 299 7.66 -20.67 16.67
CA HIS A 299 7.25 -19.63 17.62
C HIS A 299 6.01 -20.01 18.44
N CYS A 300 5.16 -20.87 17.91
CA CYS A 300 3.85 -21.21 18.48
C CYS A 300 3.71 -22.70 18.73
N ASP A 301 2.95 -23.04 19.78
CA ASP A 301 2.51 -24.42 20.06
C ASP A 301 1.23 -24.71 19.28
N ILE A 302 1.40 -25.02 18.01
CA ILE A 302 0.33 -25.30 17.05
C ILE A 302 0.71 -26.48 16.15
N ASP A 303 -0.24 -27.38 15.89
CA ASP A 303 -0.12 -28.46 14.91
C ASP A 303 -0.92 -28.09 13.65
N VAL A 304 -0.24 -27.65 12.61
CA VAL A 304 -0.88 -27.26 11.35
C VAL A 304 -1.03 -28.47 10.44
N ARG A 305 -2.25 -28.99 10.36
CA ARG A 305 -2.56 -30.18 9.54
C ARG A 305 -2.97 -29.84 8.12
N HIS A 306 -3.61 -28.68 7.92
CA HIS A 306 -4.13 -28.25 6.63
C HIS A 306 -3.98 -26.76 6.45
N VAL A 307 -3.58 -26.37 5.22
CA VAL A 307 -3.69 -24.98 4.74
C VAL A 307 -5.04 -24.85 4.04
N ARG A 308 -5.89 -23.97 4.56
CA ARG A 308 -7.25 -23.73 4.05
C ARG A 308 -7.26 -22.95 2.76
N HIS A 309 -6.40 -21.96 2.69
CA HIS A 309 -6.21 -21.11 1.52
C HIS A 309 -4.79 -20.57 1.46
N ARG A 310 -4.32 -20.25 0.25
CA ARG A 310 -3.01 -19.64 0.05
C ARG A 310 -3.05 -18.70 -1.14
N TRP A 311 -2.33 -17.61 -1.05
CA TRP A 311 -2.17 -16.65 -2.13
C TRP A 311 -0.82 -15.95 -2.04
N ALA A 312 -0.46 -15.23 -3.09
CA ALA A 312 0.65 -14.30 -3.07
C ALA A 312 0.27 -12.99 -3.75
N GLY A 313 0.90 -11.91 -3.31
CA GLY A 313 0.81 -10.58 -3.92
C GLY A 313 2.19 -10.07 -4.31
N LEU A 314 2.22 -9.05 -5.17
CA LEU A 314 3.45 -8.38 -5.56
C LEU A 314 3.60 -7.05 -4.81
N ARG A 315 4.60 -6.95 -3.96
CA ARG A 315 5.05 -5.69 -3.35
C ARG A 315 6.15 -5.11 -4.21
N THR A 316 5.90 -3.97 -4.84
CA THR A 316 6.83 -3.40 -5.81
C THR A 316 7.61 -2.26 -5.19
N PHE A 317 8.91 -2.40 -5.12
CA PHE A 317 9.81 -1.44 -4.48
C PHE A 317 10.76 -0.79 -5.47
N ALA A 318 11.01 0.50 -5.27
CA ALA A 318 12.18 1.16 -5.81
C ALA A 318 13.43 0.80 -4.97
N PRO A 319 14.66 1.08 -5.45
CA PRO A 319 15.89 0.71 -4.76
C PRO A 319 16.00 1.23 -3.31
N ASP A 320 15.45 2.40 -3.02
CA ASP A 320 15.44 3.02 -1.68
C ASP A 320 14.16 2.71 -0.87
N ARG A 321 13.29 1.85 -1.43
CA ARG A 321 12.04 1.40 -0.81
C ARG A 321 11.01 2.51 -0.55
N SER A 322 11.15 3.65 -1.22
CA SER A 322 10.15 4.74 -1.18
C SER A 322 9.34 4.78 -2.49
N PRO A 323 8.11 5.32 -2.48
CA PRO A 323 7.34 5.50 -3.71
C PRO A 323 8.05 6.34 -4.76
N VAL A 324 7.74 6.11 -6.01
CA VAL A 324 8.17 6.92 -7.15
C VAL A 324 7.00 7.78 -7.58
N VAL A 325 7.05 9.08 -7.29
CA VAL A 325 5.96 10.02 -7.54
C VAL A 325 6.50 11.31 -8.14
N GLY A 326 5.94 11.72 -9.28
CA GLY A 326 6.34 12.97 -9.94
C GLY A 326 6.33 12.89 -11.46
N HIS A 327 6.49 14.05 -12.08
CA HIS A 327 6.66 14.13 -13.53
C HIS A 327 7.99 13.51 -13.96
N ASP A 328 8.01 12.83 -15.11
CA ASP A 328 9.26 12.40 -15.73
C ASP A 328 9.93 13.61 -16.38
N ASP A 329 11.20 13.87 -16.02
CA ASP A 329 11.94 15.05 -16.48
C ASP A 329 12.22 15.05 -17.99
N ALA A 330 12.28 13.86 -18.60
CA ALA A 330 12.60 13.72 -20.02
C ALA A 330 11.36 13.49 -20.89
N LEU A 331 10.20 13.21 -20.29
CA LEU A 331 9.01 12.79 -21.02
C LEU A 331 7.81 13.68 -20.69
N PRO A 332 7.47 14.65 -21.54
CA PRO A 332 6.37 15.56 -21.29
C PRO A 332 5.05 14.85 -21.05
N GLY A 333 4.31 15.29 -20.03
CA GLY A 333 2.99 14.73 -19.73
C GLY A 333 2.99 13.29 -19.21
N PHE A 334 4.15 12.74 -18.81
CA PHE A 334 4.23 11.44 -18.14
C PHE A 334 4.48 11.63 -16.64
N PHE A 335 3.67 10.98 -15.81
CA PHE A 335 3.72 11.10 -14.36
C PHE A 335 3.83 9.72 -13.73
N TRP A 336 4.80 9.52 -12.87
CA TRP A 336 5.00 8.32 -12.08
C TRP A 336 4.15 8.33 -10.81
N PHE A 337 3.48 7.20 -10.52
CA PHE A 337 2.73 7.00 -9.29
C PHE A 337 2.76 5.52 -8.87
N ALA A 338 3.95 5.02 -8.58
CA ALA A 338 4.22 3.60 -8.39
C ALA A 338 5.25 3.34 -7.28
N GLY A 339 5.65 2.09 -7.08
CA GLY A 339 6.69 1.73 -6.11
C GLY A 339 6.25 1.82 -4.64
N GLN A 340 4.96 1.68 -4.34
CA GLN A 340 4.41 1.83 -2.98
C GLN A 340 4.69 0.63 -2.07
N GLY A 341 5.41 -0.39 -2.57
CA GLY A 341 5.87 -1.53 -1.79
C GLY A 341 4.76 -2.29 -1.09
N GLY A 342 4.95 -2.54 0.19
CA GLY A 342 3.96 -3.16 1.08
C GLY A 342 3.06 -2.16 1.81
N TYR A 343 3.16 -0.86 1.51
CA TYR A 343 2.57 0.23 2.28
C TYR A 343 1.40 0.92 1.57
N GLY A 344 1.15 0.58 0.31
CA GLY A 344 0.25 1.32 -0.59
C GLY A 344 -1.14 1.58 -0.04
N ILE A 345 -1.71 0.66 0.72
CA ILE A 345 -3.06 0.82 1.30
C ILE A 345 -3.05 1.91 2.38
N GLN A 346 -2.14 1.80 3.37
CA GLN A 346 -2.12 2.71 4.52
C GLN A 346 -1.68 4.14 4.16
N ILE A 347 -0.90 4.31 3.08
CA ILE A 347 -0.42 5.64 2.63
C ILE A 347 -1.29 6.25 1.53
N ALA A 348 -2.29 5.52 1.01
CA ALA A 348 -3.07 5.94 -0.17
C ALA A 348 -3.67 7.33 -0.05
N PRO A 349 -4.31 7.74 1.08
CA PRO A 349 -4.88 9.07 1.20
C PRO A 349 -3.86 10.20 1.03
N ALA A 350 -2.78 10.15 1.79
CA ALA A 350 -1.76 11.20 1.77
C ALA A 350 -0.98 11.21 0.45
N LEU A 351 -0.63 10.03 -0.07
CA LEU A 351 0.13 9.92 -1.32
C LEU A 351 -0.70 10.38 -2.52
N ALA A 352 -2.00 10.06 -2.58
CA ALA A 352 -2.89 10.52 -3.64
C ALA A 352 -3.04 12.04 -3.64
N ARG A 353 -3.20 12.64 -2.46
CA ARG A 353 -3.25 14.10 -2.30
C ARG A 353 -1.93 14.76 -2.77
N LEU A 354 -0.79 14.22 -2.35
CA LEU A 354 0.53 14.69 -2.81
C LEU A 354 0.65 14.60 -4.34
N GLY A 355 0.27 13.46 -4.94
CA GLY A 355 0.30 13.26 -6.39
C GLY A 355 -0.58 14.27 -7.14
N ALA A 356 -1.78 14.56 -6.63
CA ALA A 356 -2.68 15.55 -7.20
C ALA A 356 -2.08 16.97 -7.10
N MET A 357 -1.51 17.34 -5.96
CA MET A 357 -0.83 18.66 -5.79
C MET A 357 0.33 18.83 -6.76
N LEU A 358 1.11 17.79 -7.02
CA LEU A 358 2.20 17.80 -8.00
C LEU A 358 1.68 18.00 -9.43
N ILE A 359 0.62 17.30 -9.82
CA ILE A 359 0.01 17.41 -11.15
C ILE A 359 -0.59 18.80 -11.36
N ASP A 360 -1.15 19.42 -10.33
CA ASP A 360 -1.72 20.77 -10.34
C ASP A 360 -0.64 21.89 -10.29
N GLY A 361 0.63 21.54 -10.06
CA GLY A 361 1.71 22.51 -9.87
C GLY A 361 1.59 23.32 -8.57
N ARG A 362 0.83 22.81 -7.58
CA ARG A 362 0.58 23.46 -6.27
C ARG A 362 1.58 23.09 -5.19
N ALA A 363 2.54 22.25 -5.50
CA ALA A 363 3.48 21.68 -4.53
C ALA A 363 4.43 22.72 -3.87
N GLY A 364 4.51 23.96 -4.37
CA GLY A 364 5.24 25.06 -3.74
C GLY A 364 4.51 25.75 -2.58
N ASN A 365 3.22 25.47 -2.38
CA ASN A 365 2.40 26.05 -1.31
C ASN A 365 2.25 25.09 -0.11
N ALA A 366 3.23 24.22 0.11
CA ALA A 366 3.25 23.19 1.15
C ALA A 366 3.17 23.74 2.60
N ASP A 367 3.15 25.07 2.79
CA ASP A 367 2.99 25.71 4.10
C ASP A 367 1.62 25.46 4.75
N ALA A 368 0.62 24.95 4.00
CA ALA A 368 -0.71 24.69 4.53
C ALA A 368 -0.89 23.26 5.09
N ASP A 369 0.00 22.32 4.79
CA ASP A 369 -0.14 20.93 5.19
C ASP A 369 1.19 20.36 5.71
N HIS A 370 1.63 20.85 6.87
CA HIS A 370 2.87 20.43 7.56
C HIS A 370 3.00 18.90 7.81
N ALA A 371 1.98 18.12 7.44
CA ALA A 371 1.95 16.68 7.63
C ALA A 371 2.42 15.87 6.40
N LEU A 372 2.56 16.49 5.21
CA LEU A 372 3.03 15.78 4.02
C LEU A 372 4.55 15.82 3.93
N PRO A 373 5.22 14.68 3.63
CA PRO A 373 6.67 14.66 3.40
C PRO A 373 7.06 15.59 2.25
N LEU A 374 8.27 16.11 2.31
CA LEU A 374 8.79 16.96 1.24
C LEU A 374 8.83 16.20 -0.09
N ILE A 375 8.51 16.88 -1.19
CA ILE A 375 8.48 16.34 -2.55
C ILE A 375 9.82 15.72 -2.95
N ALA A 376 10.93 16.26 -2.42
CA ALA A 376 12.29 15.76 -2.66
C ALA A 376 12.49 14.29 -2.22
N ASP A 377 11.60 13.76 -1.36
CA ASP A 377 11.70 12.37 -0.87
C ASP A 377 11.27 11.31 -1.90
N PHE A 378 10.62 11.73 -3.01
CA PHE A 378 10.02 10.79 -3.99
C PHE A 378 10.37 11.09 -5.46
N PRO A 379 11.62 11.37 -5.81
CA PRO A 379 11.97 11.73 -7.19
C PRO A 379 11.71 10.57 -8.17
N PRO A 380 11.21 10.83 -9.38
CA PRO A 380 10.98 9.81 -10.40
C PRO A 380 12.28 9.21 -10.94
N ARG A 381 13.39 9.94 -10.88
CA ARG A 381 14.75 9.45 -11.19
C ARG A 381 15.60 9.49 -9.94
N ARG A 382 16.15 8.36 -9.60
CA ARG A 382 17.10 8.21 -8.49
C ARG A 382 18.49 8.10 -9.07
N SER A 383 19.41 8.96 -8.64
CA SER A 383 20.81 8.83 -9.01
C SER A 383 21.30 7.45 -8.59
N SER A 384 22.06 6.77 -9.46
CA SER A 384 22.68 5.47 -9.20
C SER A 384 23.71 5.50 -8.05
N ASP A 385 23.93 6.67 -7.44
CA ASP A 385 24.96 6.89 -6.42
C ASP A 385 24.50 6.75 -4.98
N SER A 386 23.21 6.41 -4.71
CA SER A 386 22.75 6.19 -3.34
C SER A 386 22.93 4.73 -2.87
N ARG A 387 24.09 4.12 -3.15
CA ARG A 387 24.54 2.93 -2.46
C ARG A 387 25.53 3.36 -1.38
N GLY A 388 25.03 3.58 -0.19
CA GLY A 388 25.77 3.73 1.03
C GLY A 388 25.21 2.79 2.09
#